data_ba456d4af237837e85bbcf140b8c21b5
#
_entry.id   ba456d4af237837e85bbcf140b8c21b5
#
_cell.length_a   1.000
_cell.length_b   1.000
_cell.length_c   1.000
_cell.angle_alpha   90.00
_cell.angle_beta   90.00
_cell.angle_gamma   90.00
#
_symmetry.space_group_name_H-M   'P 1'
#
loop_
_entity.id
_entity.type
_entity.pdbx_description
1 polymer ?
#
loop_
_entity_poly.entity_id
_entity_poly.type
_entity_poly.pdbx_seq_one_letter_code
_entity_poly.pdbx_strand_id
1 'polypeptide(L)'
;GAVLGDRLRMSSAQESGIFIRSVASRGHLGGLASTTRFMINALELLQNDITLVETVGAGQGDVEIVQLADTTIVVEVPGLGDEVQAQKAGILEIGDILVVNKSDRAGADRLSKELQMMLSLGEHGKWLPPIVATTATNNKGIDNLWNEIENHRNYLGKEKLQQKRLRKLSYELENQVSQKLFTRKIIEVGRDEIENMAISIMKRDIDPFSAVEKIIKE
;
A
#
# COMPACT_ATOMS: atom_id res chain seq x y z
N GLY A 1 -12.57 5.69 -11.96
CA GLY A 1 -11.99 4.99 -13.08
C GLY A 1 -10.52 5.27 -13.19
N ALA A 2 -9.74 4.30 -13.68
CA ALA A 2 -8.33 4.49 -13.93
C ALA A 2 -8.11 5.72 -14.83
N VAL A 3 -7.23 6.61 -14.42
CA VAL A 3 -7.04 7.88 -15.09
C VAL A 3 -6.35 7.62 -16.42
N LEU A 4 -7.05 7.86 -17.52
CA LEU A 4 -6.53 7.70 -18.88
C LEU A 4 -5.27 8.57 -19.10
N GLY A 5 -5.16 9.70 -18.39
CA GLY A 5 -4.07 10.66 -18.49
C GLY A 5 -2.70 10.12 -18.08
N ASP A 6 -2.63 9.25 -17.06
CA ASP A 6 -1.35 8.68 -16.62
C ASP A 6 -0.82 7.67 -17.65
N ARG A 7 -1.72 6.94 -18.28
CA ARG A 7 -1.36 5.98 -19.33
C ARG A 7 -0.81 6.65 -20.59
N LEU A 8 -1.33 7.83 -20.94
CA LEU A 8 -0.83 8.63 -22.05
C LEU A 8 0.58 9.20 -21.78
N ARG A 9 0.88 9.52 -20.52
CA ARG A 9 2.22 10.00 -20.11
C ARG A 9 3.27 8.88 -20.13
N MET A 10 2.83 7.62 -20.03
CA MET A 10 3.70 6.46 -20.02
C MET A 10 3.80 5.76 -21.40
N SER A 11 3.33 6.42 -22.49
CA SER A 11 3.37 5.85 -23.83
C SER A 11 4.79 5.47 -24.29
N SER A 12 5.78 6.30 -23.99
CA SER A 12 7.19 6.02 -24.30
C SER A 12 7.73 4.78 -23.57
N ALA A 13 7.28 4.49 -22.35
CA ALA A 13 7.64 3.28 -21.63
C ALA A 13 7.02 2.04 -22.27
N GLN A 14 5.79 2.13 -22.79
CA GLN A 14 5.15 1.03 -23.53
C GLN A 14 5.88 0.71 -24.83
N GLU A 15 6.37 1.73 -25.53
CA GLU A 15 7.19 1.56 -26.73
C GLU A 15 8.51 0.83 -26.43
N SER A 16 9.02 0.94 -25.20
CA SER A 16 10.19 0.22 -24.71
C SER A 16 9.91 -1.22 -24.25
N GLY A 17 8.69 -1.74 -24.46
CA GLY A 17 8.31 -3.10 -24.12
C GLY A 17 7.85 -3.29 -22.66
N ILE A 18 7.66 -2.21 -21.90
CA ILE A 18 7.15 -2.27 -20.53
C ILE A 18 5.63 -2.46 -20.56
N PHE A 19 5.15 -3.52 -19.90
CA PHE A 19 3.72 -3.73 -19.72
C PHE A 19 3.17 -2.79 -18.65
N ILE A 20 2.14 -2.01 -18.98
CA ILE A 20 1.51 -1.06 -18.05
C ILE A 20 0.01 -1.36 -17.94
N ARG A 21 -0.48 -1.51 -16.71
CA ARG A 21 -1.90 -1.73 -16.43
C ARG A 21 -2.38 -0.84 -15.29
N SER A 22 -3.41 -0.04 -15.55
CA SER A 22 -4.12 0.71 -14.52
C SER A 22 -5.21 -0.16 -13.89
N VAL A 23 -5.31 -0.13 -12.57
CA VAL A 23 -6.31 -0.84 -11.78
C VAL A 23 -7.13 0.19 -11.01
N ALA A 24 -8.47 0.12 -11.11
CA ALA A 24 -9.34 0.99 -10.36
C ALA A 24 -9.68 0.37 -9.00
N SER A 25 -9.49 1.12 -7.92
CA SER A 25 -10.07 0.79 -6.60
C SER A 25 -11.58 1.08 -6.64
N ARG A 26 -12.40 0.05 -6.62
CA ARG A 26 -13.87 0.21 -6.66
C ARG A 26 -14.49 0.40 -5.27
N GLY A 27 -13.77 1.02 -4.32
CA GLY A 27 -14.33 1.34 -2.99
C GLY A 27 -14.63 0.13 -2.09
N HIS A 28 -14.16 -1.06 -2.43
CA HIS A 28 -14.32 -2.24 -1.61
C HIS A 28 -13.09 -2.36 -0.69
N LEU A 29 -13.30 -2.33 0.61
CA LEU A 29 -12.31 -2.66 1.61
C LEU A 29 -11.66 -4.02 1.26
N GLY A 30 -10.37 -4.03 0.98
CA GLY A 30 -9.60 -5.23 0.61
C GLY A 30 -9.70 -5.68 -0.86
N GLY A 31 -10.56 -5.06 -1.70
CA GLY A 31 -10.75 -5.48 -3.10
C GLY A 31 -9.60 -5.08 -4.04
N LEU A 32 -8.90 -3.99 -3.76
CA LEU A 32 -7.76 -3.55 -4.56
C LEU A 32 -6.56 -4.47 -4.36
N ALA A 33 -6.27 -4.83 -3.11
CA ALA A 33 -5.13 -5.70 -2.78
C ALA A 33 -5.25 -7.06 -3.44
N SER A 34 -6.42 -7.71 -3.42
CA SER A 34 -6.62 -9.04 -4.02
C SER A 34 -6.49 -9.02 -5.54
N THR A 35 -7.08 -8.04 -6.22
CA THR A 35 -6.98 -7.91 -7.69
C THR A 35 -5.55 -7.59 -8.11
N THR A 36 -4.88 -6.68 -7.40
CA THR A 36 -3.50 -6.30 -7.71
C THR A 36 -2.55 -7.47 -7.47
N ARG A 37 -2.73 -8.23 -6.39
CA ARG A 37 -1.94 -9.44 -6.14
C ARG A 37 -2.12 -10.50 -7.22
N PHE A 38 -3.36 -10.74 -7.66
CA PHE A 38 -3.61 -11.65 -8.77
C PHE A 38 -2.86 -11.23 -10.04
N MET A 39 -2.82 -9.93 -10.32
CA MET A 39 -2.06 -9.40 -11.45
C MET A 39 -0.54 -9.55 -11.25
N ILE A 40 -0.03 -9.30 -10.06
CA ILE A 40 1.39 -9.52 -9.73
C ILE A 40 1.75 -10.98 -9.95
N ASN A 41 0.96 -11.92 -9.43
CA ASN A 41 1.19 -13.35 -9.62
C ASN A 41 1.16 -13.74 -11.11
N ALA A 42 0.24 -13.17 -11.89
CA ALA A 42 0.20 -13.40 -13.33
C ALA A 42 1.44 -12.87 -14.04
N LEU A 43 1.95 -11.69 -13.65
CA LEU A 43 3.18 -11.11 -14.19
C LEU A 43 4.42 -11.95 -13.80
N GLU A 44 4.48 -12.49 -12.59
CA GLU A 44 5.53 -13.42 -12.16
C GLU A 44 5.54 -14.70 -13.01
N LEU A 45 4.36 -15.26 -13.30
CA LEU A 45 4.23 -16.42 -14.21
C LEU A 45 4.69 -16.12 -15.63
N LEU A 46 4.55 -14.89 -16.07
CA LEU A 46 5.07 -14.40 -17.35
C LEU A 46 6.57 -14.08 -17.34
N GLN A 47 7.27 -14.41 -16.24
CA GLN A 47 8.71 -14.24 -16.04
C GLN A 47 9.16 -12.76 -16.09
N ASN A 48 8.32 -11.85 -15.59
CA ASN A 48 8.76 -10.48 -15.39
C ASN A 48 9.72 -10.42 -14.21
N ASP A 49 10.90 -9.84 -14.41
CA ASP A 49 11.94 -9.71 -13.38
C ASP A 49 11.54 -8.72 -12.29
N ILE A 50 10.82 -7.64 -12.66
CA ILE A 50 10.45 -6.55 -11.78
C ILE A 50 9.01 -6.14 -12.06
N THR A 51 8.24 -5.99 -11.00
CA THR A 51 6.89 -5.43 -11.04
C THR A 51 6.84 -4.18 -10.17
N LEU A 52 6.55 -3.03 -10.77
CA LEU A 52 6.32 -1.77 -10.05
C LEU A 52 4.82 -1.61 -9.82
N VAL A 53 4.45 -1.38 -8.57
CA VAL A 53 3.06 -1.09 -8.18
C VAL A 53 3.01 0.34 -7.66
N GLU A 54 2.32 1.22 -8.40
CA GLU A 54 2.16 2.62 -8.04
C GLU A 54 0.79 2.85 -7.39
N THR A 55 0.79 3.61 -6.29
CA THR A 55 -0.43 4.16 -5.70
C THR A 55 -0.55 5.65 -6.03
N VAL A 56 -1.77 6.10 -6.28
CA VAL A 56 -2.07 7.51 -6.57
C VAL A 56 -2.72 8.15 -5.36
N GLY A 57 -1.98 9.06 -4.72
CA GLY A 57 -2.46 9.86 -3.58
C GLY A 57 -2.19 9.23 -2.22
N ALA A 58 -2.11 10.06 -1.20
CA ALA A 58 -1.98 9.67 0.19
C ALA A 58 -3.35 9.24 0.75
N GLY A 59 -3.49 7.98 1.16
CA GLY A 59 -4.75 7.48 1.71
C GLY A 59 -4.64 6.04 2.24
N GLN A 60 -5.76 5.46 2.64
CA GLN A 60 -5.83 4.10 3.19
C GLN A 60 -5.29 3.00 2.26
N GLY A 61 -5.23 3.27 0.94
CA GLY A 61 -4.64 2.37 -0.06
C GLY A 61 -3.13 2.19 0.08
N ASP A 62 -2.44 3.13 0.72
CA ASP A 62 -0.98 3.11 0.83
C ASP A 62 -0.50 2.00 1.80
N VAL A 63 -1.28 1.72 2.83
CA VAL A 63 -1.00 0.62 3.76
C VAL A 63 -1.17 -0.74 3.08
N GLU A 64 -2.11 -0.87 2.15
CA GLU A 64 -2.34 -2.13 1.42
C GLU A 64 -1.16 -2.48 0.49
N ILE A 65 -0.46 -1.46 -0.08
CA ILE A 65 0.68 -1.70 -0.97
C ILE A 65 1.85 -2.35 -0.24
N VAL A 66 2.06 -2.01 1.04
CA VAL A 66 3.10 -2.63 1.88
C VAL A 66 2.92 -4.14 1.99
N GLN A 67 1.65 -4.59 1.94
CA GLN A 67 1.33 -6.01 1.96
C GLN A 67 1.58 -6.71 0.61
N LEU A 68 1.73 -5.94 -0.47
CA LEU A 68 1.97 -6.46 -1.82
C LEU A 68 3.46 -6.46 -2.19
N ALA A 69 4.15 -5.35 -1.93
CA ALA A 69 5.52 -5.13 -2.41
C ALA A 69 6.59 -5.82 -1.54
N ASP A 70 7.66 -6.30 -2.13
CA ASP A 70 8.85 -6.79 -1.43
C ASP A 70 9.68 -5.64 -0.88
N THR A 71 9.74 -4.52 -1.63
CA THR A 71 10.36 -3.25 -1.26
C THR A 71 9.36 -2.13 -1.43
N THR A 72 9.15 -1.32 -0.40
CA THR A 72 8.27 -0.16 -0.41
C THR A 72 9.09 1.11 -0.51
N ILE A 73 8.81 1.91 -1.54
CA ILE A 73 9.46 3.20 -1.76
C ILE A 73 8.43 4.29 -1.48
N VAL A 74 8.74 5.15 -0.53
CA VAL A 74 7.93 6.34 -0.24
C VAL A 74 8.54 7.53 -0.96
N VAL A 75 7.74 8.19 -1.80
CA VAL A 75 8.20 9.34 -2.61
C VAL A 75 7.57 10.62 -2.09
N GLU A 76 8.41 11.49 -1.56
CA GLU A 76 8.05 12.81 -1.08
C GLU A 76 8.54 13.91 -2.02
N VAL A 77 7.88 15.06 -2.00
CA VAL A 77 8.28 16.23 -2.79
C VAL A 77 8.30 17.49 -1.91
N PRO A 78 9.26 18.40 -2.11
CA PRO A 78 9.31 19.65 -1.34
C PRO A 78 8.10 20.54 -1.66
N GLY A 79 7.60 21.27 -0.64
CA GLY A 79 6.55 22.28 -0.80
C GLY A 79 5.10 21.77 -0.67
N LEU A 80 4.86 20.52 -0.31
CA LEU A 80 3.57 20.08 0.19
C LEU A 80 3.50 20.45 1.69
N GLY A 81 2.60 21.38 2.01
CA GLY A 81 2.53 22.07 3.31
C GLY A 81 2.25 21.22 4.53
N ASP A 82 2.00 21.89 5.66
CA ASP A 82 1.92 21.36 7.06
C ASP A 82 0.90 20.24 7.32
N GLU A 83 -0.02 19.92 6.41
CA GLU A 83 -0.96 18.80 6.53
C GLU A 83 -0.27 17.41 6.51
N VAL A 84 0.99 17.38 6.08
CA VAL A 84 1.79 16.15 5.93
C VAL A 84 2.36 15.63 7.25
N GLN A 85 2.37 16.40 8.34
CA GLN A 85 3.06 15.96 9.56
C GLN A 85 2.39 14.80 10.29
N ALA A 86 1.07 14.72 10.32
CA ALA A 86 0.35 13.59 10.93
C ALA A 86 0.38 12.32 10.05
N GLN A 87 0.40 12.49 8.73
CA GLN A 87 0.58 11.41 7.78
C GLN A 87 2.02 10.87 7.74
N LYS A 88 3.02 11.73 7.96
CA LYS A 88 4.45 11.37 7.92
C LYS A 88 4.82 10.27 8.93
N ALA A 89 4.27 10.24 10.12
CA ALA A 89 4.60 9.22 11.13
C ALA A 89 4.26 7.80 10.64
N GLY A 90 3.06 7.57 10.09
CA GLY A 90 2.66 6.27 9.56
C GLY A 90 3.38 5.87 8.27
N ILE A 91 3.70 6.83 7.41
CA ILE A 91 4.40 6.59 6.14
C ILE A 91 5.85 6.16 6.37
N LEU A 92 6.52 6.69 7.39
CA LEU A 92 7.89 6.32 7.73
C LEU A 92 8.02 4.90 8.28
N GLU A 93 6.95 4.39 8.92
CA GLU A 93 6.92 3.01 9.42
C GLU A 93 6.80 1.97 8.30
N ILE A 94 6.32 2.38 7.13
CA ILE A 94 6.05 1.47 6.01
C ILE A 94 7.09 1.53 4.90
N GLY A 95 7.92 2.58 4.86
CA GLY A 95 8.92 2.79 3.81
C GLY A 95 10.21 2.00 4.04
N ASP A 96 10.59 1.18 3.08
CA ASP A 96 11.93 0.54 3.07
C ASP A 96 12.98 1.51 2.50
N ILE A 97 12.58 2.45 1.65
CA ILE A 97 13.42 3.51 1.04
C ILE A 97 12.60 4.79 0.98
N LEU A 98 13.20 5.92 1.35
CA LEU A 98 12.58 7.24 1.25
C LEU A 98 13.20 8.02 0.09
N VAL A 99 12.37 8.62 -0.74
CA VAL A 99 12.82 9.41 -1.90
C VAL A 99 12.33 10.85 -1.76
N VAL A 100 13.24 11.78 -1.85
CA VAL A 100 12.93 13.21 -2.03
C VAL A 100 13.02 13.53 -3.51
N ASN A 101 11.89 13.44 -4.21
CA ASN A 101 11.85 13.77 -5.64
C ASN A 101 11.69 15.28 -5.86
N LYS A 102 11.97 15.74 -7.08
CA LYS A 102 12.08 17.18 -7.43
C LYS A 102 13.10 17.89 -6.55
N SER A 103 14.24 17.24 -6.32
CA SER A 103 15.32 17.73 -5.47
C SER A 103 16.03 18.99 -6.00
N ASP A 104 15.71 19.39 -7.21
CA ASP A 104 16.07 20.68 -7.82
C ASP A 104 15.26 21.86 -7.28
N ARG A 105 14.17 21.62 -6.56
CA ARG A 105 13.32 22.66 -5.99
C ARG A 105 13.80 23.11 -4.63
N ALA A 106 13.52 24.38 -4.31
CA ALA A 106 13.76 24.93 -2.99
C ALA A 106 13.02 24.11 -1.92
N GLY A 107 13.69 23.87 -0.79
CA GLY A 107 13.14 23.09 0.32
C GLY A 107 13.47 21.58 0.31
N ALA A 108 14.10 21.04 -0.74
CA ALA A 108 14.47 19.64 -0.81
C ALA A 108 15.45 19.22 0.31
N ASP A 109 16.47 20.05 0.57
CA ASP A 109 17.43 19.80 1.66
C ASP A 109 16.77 19.87 3.03
N ARG A 110 15.81 20.77 3.22
CA ARG A 110 15.03 20.87 4.45
C ARG A 110 14.21 19.60 4.66
N LEU A 111 13.48 19.16 3.64
CA LEU A 111 12.68 17.93 3.68
C LEU A 111 13.56 16.70 4.00
N SER A 112 14.73 16.59 3.37
CA SER A 112 15.67 15.50 3.66
C SER A 112 16.12 15.48 5.12
N LYS A 113 16.40 16.66 5.71
CA LYS A 113 16.77 16.77 7.13
C LYS A 113 15.61 16.44 8.06
N GLU A 114 14.39 16.85 7.72
CA GLU A 114 13.18 16.51 8.47
C GLU A 114 12.97 15.00 8.49
N LEU A 115 13.08 14.33 7.33
CA LEU A 115 13.00 12.87 7.24
C LEU A 115 14.11 12.17 8.05
N GLN A 116 15.35 12.66 8.00
CA GLN A 116 16.46 12.13 8.81
C GLN A 116 16.18 12.26 10.31
N MET A 117 15.67 13.43 10.74
CA MET A 117 15.31 13.65 12.13
C MET A 117 14.20 12.70 12.59
N MET A 118 13.17 12.51 11.78
CA MET A 118 12.06 11.61 12.08
C MET A 118 12.55 10.15 12.17
N LEU A 119 13.39 9.70 11.23
CA LEU A 119 14.01 8.38 11.30
C LEU A 119 14.84 8.21 12.59
N SER A 120 15.55 9.26 13.05
CA SER A 120 16.34 9.17 14.28
C SER A 120 15.52 9.04 15.57
N LEU A 121 14.24 9.38 15.55
CA LEU A 121 13.31 9.29 16.67
C LEU A 121 12.55 7.97 16.72
N GLY A 122 12.49 7.24 15.59
CA GLY A 122 11.77 5.97 15.47
C GLY A 122 12.59 4.78 15.98
N GLU A 123 11.90 3.73 16.42
CA GLU A 123 12.54 2.44 16.65
C GLU A 123 12.71 1.73 15.30
N HIS A 124 13.94 1.67 14.82
CA HIS A 124 14.23 0.95 13.58
C HIS A 124 14.81 -0.43 13.90
N GLY A 125 14.38 -1.42 13.11
CA GLY A 125 14.97 -2.74 13.13
C GLY A 125 16.43 -2.71 12.60
N LYS A 126 16.88 -3.82 12.04
CA LYS A 126 18.24 -3.93 11.47
C LYS A 126 18.42 -3.18 10.14
N TRP A 127 17.35 -2.69 9.52
CA TRP A 127 17.36 -1.90 8.30
C TRP A 127 16.90 -0.46 8.62
N LEU A 128 17.79 0.49 8.39
CA LEU A 128 17.44 1.91 8.44
C LEU A 128 17.15 2.38 7.02
N PRO A 129 15.94 2.89 6.72
CA PRO A 129 15.59 3.35 5.39
C PRO A 129 16.53 4.45 4.88
N PRO A 130 17.20 4.27 3.75
CA PRO A 130 18.00 5.33 3.14
C PRO A 130 17.08 6.44 2.58
N ILE A 131 17.61 7.67 2.56
CA ILE A 131 16.95 8.83 1.94
C ILE A 131 17.69 9.16 0.66
N VAL A 132 17.00 9.09 -0.47
CA VAL A 132 17.58 9.33 -1.80
C VAL A 132 16.97 10.57 -2.43
N ALA A 133 17.80 11.53 -2.81
CA ALA A 133 17.35 12.69 -3.56
C ALA A 133 17.31 12.39 -5.06
N THR A 134 16.19 12.69 -5.71
CA THR A 134 16.01 12.48 -7.15
C THR A 134 15.43 13.70 -7.86
N THR A 135 15.75 13.86 -9.14
CA THR A 135 15.03 14.72 -10.07
C THR A 135 14.67 13.85 -11.27
N ALA A 136 13.53 13.14 -11.14
CA ALA A 136 13.15 12.06 -12.05
C ALA A 136 13.05 12.52 -13.52
N THR A 137 12.59 13.75 -13.77
CA THR A 137 12.51 14.32 -15.12
C THR A 137 13.85 14.43 -15.82
N ASN A 138 14.95 14.51 -15.07
CA ASN A 138 16.31 14.65 -15.58
C ASN A 138 17.16 13.40 -15.35
N ASN A 139 16.53 12.28 -14.96
CA ASN A 139 17.19 11.03 -14.58
C ASN A 139 18.26 11.18 -13.47
N LYS A 140 18.24 12.28 -12.71
CA LYS A 140 19.22 12.53 -11.65
C LYS A 140 18.83 11.74 -10.40
N GLY A 141 19.79 11.00 -9.84
CA GLY A 141 19.59 10.20 -8.62
C GLY A 141 18.87 8.85 -8.82
N ILE A 142 18.48 8.50 -10.04
CA ILE A 142 17.79 7.23 -10.33
C ILE A 142 18.72 6.04 -10.15
N ASP A 143 19.98 6.15 -10.57
CA ASP A 143 20.96 5.08 -10.36
C ASP A 143 21.21 4.82 -8.85
N ASN A 144 21.26 5.91 -8.05
CA ASN A 144 21.38 5.79 -6.60
C ASN A 144 20.15 5.09 -5.98
N LEU A 145 18.95 5.46 -6.45
CA LEU A 145 17.73 4.81 -6.02
C LEU A 145 17.74 3.32 -6.37
N TRP A 146 18.18 2.99 -7.57
CA TRP A 146 18.31 1.60 -7.99
C TRP A 146 19.30 0.82 -7.11
N ASN A 147 20.44 1.40 -6.80
CA ASN A 147 21.41 0.80 -5.91
C ASN A 147 20.83 0.53 -4.51
N GLU A 148 20.02 1.45 -3.98
CA GLU A 148 19.36 1.24 -2.68
C GLU A 148 18.28 0.15 -2.73
N ILE A 149 17.57 0.00 -3.85
CA ILE A 149 16.64 -1.14 -4.07
C ILE A 149 17.41 -2.46 -4.04
N GLU A 150 18.55 -2.55 -4.73
CA GLU A 150 19.39 -3.74 -4.73
C GLU A 150 20.02 -4.01 -3.34
N ASN A 151 20.42 -2.97 -2.63
CA ASN A 151 20.91 -3.09 -1.25
C ASN A 151 19.83 -3.66 -0.33
N HIS A 152 18.59 -3.17 -0.43
CA HIS A 152 17.47 -3.69 0.35
C HIS A 152 17.15 -5.15 -0.03
N ARG A 153 17.15 -5.48 -1.31
CA ARG A 153 16.96 -6.86 -1.80
C ARG A 153 18.03 -7.80 -1.23
N ASN A 154 19.30 -7.38 -1.24
CA ASN A 154 20.41 -8.13 -0.69
C ASN A 154 20.31 -8.28 0.83
N TYR A 155 19.89 -7.22 1.55
CA TYR A 155 19.61 -7.25 2.97
C TYR A 155 18.51 -8.27 3.34
N LEU A 156 17.44 -8.32 2.56
CA LEU A 156 16.38 -9.30 2.76
C LEU A 156 16.90 -10.72 2.53
N GLY A 157 17.70 -10.93 1.49
CA GLY A 157 18.15 -12.27 1.10
C GLY A 157 16.96 -13.21 0.84
N LYS A 158 17.23 -14.47 0.56
CA LYS A 158 16.18 -15.45 0.23
C LYS A 158 15.28 -15.78 1.43
N GLU A 159 15.86 -15.98 2.59
CA GLU A 159 15.12 -16.42 3.79
C GLU A 159 14.12 -15.36 4.31
N LYS A 160 14.61 -14.13 4.55
CA LYS A 160 13.73 -13.05 5.04
C LYS A 160 12.66 -12.69 4.03
N LEU A 161 12.99 -12.72 2.73
CA LEU A 161 12.04 -12.48 1.66
C LEU A 161 10.93 -13.53 1.66
N GLN A 162 11.26 -14.82 1.78
CA GLN A 162 10.27 -15.89 1.89
C GLN A 162 9.41 -15.73 3.13
N GLN A 163 10.00 -15.41 4.28
CA GLN A 163 9.24 -15.15 5.51
C GLN A 163 8.32 -13.93 5.38
N LYS A 164 8.79 -12.84 4.76
CA LYS A 164 7.97 -11.65 4.47
C LYS A 164 6.78 -12.00 3.58
N ARG A 165 7.01 -12.76 2.50
CA ARG A 165 5.96 -13.21 1.57
C ARG A 165 4.97 -14.18 2.24
N LEU A 166 5.45 -15.10 3.06
CA LEU A 166 4.59 -16.02 3.80
C LEU A 166 3.63 -15.27 4.75
N ARG A 167 4.14 -14.34 5.54
CA ARG A 167 3.32 -13.53 6.45
C ARG A 167 2.23 -12.75 5.69
N LYS A 168 2.60 -12.15 4.54
CA LYS A 168 1.67 -11.41 3.69
C LYS A 168 0.58 -12.30 3.11
N LEU A 169 0.93 -13.49 2.63
CA LEU A 169 -0.03 -14.46 2.12
C LEU A 169 -0.96 -14.98 3.22
N SER A 170 -0.44 -15.24 4.42
CA SER A 170 -1.26 -15.65 5.56
C SER A 170 -2.29 -14.57 5.91
N TYR A 171 -1.86 -13.32 6.05
CA TYR A 171 -2.75 -12.19 6.30
C TYR A 171 -3.83 -12.02 5.22
N GLU A 172 -3.45 -12.17 3.95
CA GLU A 172 -4.40 -12.10 2.85
C GLU A 172 -5.43 -13.24 2.89
N LEU A 173 -4.99 -14.46 3.17
CA LEU A 173 -5.88 -15.61 3.33
C LEU A 173 -6.87 -15.39 4.47
N GLU A 174 -6.41 -14.91 5.63
CA GLU A 174 -7.26 -14.58 6.76
C GLU A 174 -8.32 -13.53 6.38
N ASN A 175 -7.91 -12.46 5.68
CA ASN A 175 -8.84 -11.43 5.21
C ASN A 175 -9.86 -11.98 4.21
N GLN A 176 -9.41 -12.78 3.24
CA GLN A 176 -10.31 -13.37 2.25
C GLN A 176 -11.31 -14.35 2.89
N VAL A 177 -10.86 -15.17 3.85
CA VAL A 177 -11.73 -16.07 4.62
C VAL A 177 -12.75 -15.25 5.40
N SER A 178 -12.31 -14.23 6.13
CA SER A 178 -13.18 -13.34 6.92
C SER A 178 -14.24 -12.67 6.04
N GLN A 179 -13.87 -12.15 4.89
CA GLN A 179 -14.81 -11.53 3.95
C GLN A 179 -15.82 -12.53 3.38
N LYS A 180 -15.37 -13.74 3.04
CA LYS A 180 -16.27 -14.77 2.52
C LYS A 180 -17.25 -15.25 3.59
N LEU A 181 -16.77 -15.45 4.82
CA LEU A 181 -17.63 -15.83 5.96
C LEU A 181 -18.64 -14.72 6.25
N PHE A 182 -18.20 -13.47 6.30
CA PHE A 182 -19.07 -12.31 6.48
C PHE A 182 -20.16 -12.26 5.39
N THR A 183 -19.75 -12.30 4.11
CA THR A 183 -20.70 -12.26 2.99
C THR A 183 -21.70 -13.39 3.05
N ARG A 184 -21.24 -14.62 3.32
CA ARG A 184 -22.08 -15.80 3.46
C ARG A 184 -23.08 -15.62 4.57
N LYS A 185 -22.64 -15.14 5.75
CA LYS A 185 -23.51 -14.94 6.92
C LYS A 185 -24.57 -13.87 6.67
N ILE A 186 -24.20 -12.75 6.06
CA ILE A 186 -25.15 -11.69 5.69
C ILE A 186 -26.22 -12.20 4.71
N ILE A 187 -25.83 -13.03 3.75
CA ILE A 187 -26.79 -13.64 2.81
C ILE A 187 -27.72 -14.63 3.53
N GLU A 188 -27.17 -15.45 4.44
CA GLU A 188 -27.92 -16.44 5.22
C GLU A 188 -28.96 -15.79 6.13
N VAL A 189 -28.59 -14.79 6.88
CA VAL A 189 -29.45 -14.05 7.81
C VAL A 189 -30.50 -13.20 7.05
N GLY A 190 -30.12 -12.65 5.92
CA GLY A 190 -30.99 -11.79 5.11
C GLY A 190 -31.04 -10.34 5.61
N ARG A 191 -31.42 -9.45 4.70
CA ARG A 191 -31.50 -8.00 5.01
C ARG A 191 -32.61 -7.66 5.98
N ASP A 192 -33.75 -8.36 5.89
CA ASP A 192 -34.91 -8.07 6.71
C ASP A 192 -34.61 -8.35 8.19
N GLU A 193 -33.89 -9.41 8.50
CA GLU A 193 -33.50 -9.74 9.88
C GLU A 193 -32.48 -8.74 10.44
N ILE A 194 -31.51 -8.30 9.62
CA ILE A 194 -30.57 -7.25 10.01
C ILE A 194 -31.30 -5.94 10.29
N GLU A 195 -32.32 -5.58 9.49
CA GLU A 195 -33.15 -4.40 9.70
C GLU A 195 -33.99 -4.51 10.98
N ASN A 196 -34.58 -5.68 11.26
CA ASN A 196 -35.31 -5.97 12.49
C ASN A 196 -34.40 -5.81 13.71
N MET A 197 -33.19 -6.33 13.66
CA MET A 197 -32.18 -6.15 14.73
C MET A 197 -31.81 -4.68 14.93
N ALA A 198 -31.64 -3.92 13.84
CA ALA A 198 -31.36 -2.50 13.91
C ALA A 198 -32.52 -1.72 14.56
N ILE A 199 -33.77 -2.06 14.24
CA ILE A 199 -34.97 -1.48 14.87
C ILE A 199 -34.99 -1.80 16.37
N SER A 200 -34.67 -3.03 16.78
CA SER A 200 -34.61 -3.43 18.19
C SER A 200 -33.52 -2.67 18.96
N ILE A 201 -32.37 -2.38 18.33
CA ILE A 201 -31.33 -1.52 18.91
C ILE A 201 -31.85 -0.07 19.06
N MET A 202 -32.53 0.48 18.06
CA MET A 202 -33.11 1.82 18.13
C MET A 202 -34.16 1.94 19.26
N LYS A 203 -34.93 0.89 19.50
CA LYS A 203 -35.90 0.81 20.60
C LYS A 203 -35.25 0.56 21.97
N ARG A 204 -33.94 0.28 22.01
CA ARG A 204 -33.20 -0.08 23.22
C ARG A 204 -33.61 -1.43 23.84
N ASP A 205 -34.22 -2.31 23.04
CA ASP A 205 -34.61 -3.67 23.47
C ASP A 205 -33.40 -4.60 23.55
N ILE A 206 -32.36 -4.31 22.77
CA ILE A 206 -31.09 -5.05 22.74
C ILE A 206 -29.94 -4.08 22.51
N ASP A 207 -28.78 -4.37 23.04
CA ASP A 207 -27.56 -3.61 22.73
C ASP A 207 -26.89 -4.13 21.45
N PRO A 208 -26.04 -3.30 20.79
CA PRO A 208 -25.42 -3.67 19.53
C PRO A 208 -24.56 -4.95 19.61
N PHE A 209 -23.85 -5.19 20.70
CA PHE A 209 -22.99 -6.37 20.88
C PHE A 209 -23.83 -7.65 20.95
N SER A 210 -24.89 -7.63 21.76
CA SER A 210 -25.82 -8.75 21.87
C SER A 210 -26.56 -9.04 20.57
N ALA A 211 -26.86 -8.00 19.77
CA ALA A 211 -27.46 -8.17 18.44
C ALA A 211 -26.50 -8.89 17.48
N VAL A 212 -25.22 -8.49 17.45
CA VAL A 212 -24.19 -9.18 16.65
C VAL A 212 -24.00 -10.62 17.09
N GLU A 213 -23.94 -10.88 18.39
CA GLU A 213 -23.83 -12.27 18.91
C GLU A 213 -25.01 -13.16 18.50
N LYS A 214 -26.24 -12.62 18.46
CA LYS A 214 -27.40 -13.35 17.96
C LYS A 214 -27.26 -13.68 16.47
N ILE A 215 -26.92 -12.68 15.67
CA ILE A 215 -26.71 -12.84 14.21
C ILE A 215 -25.65 -13.93 13.92
N ILE A 216 -24.58 -13.99 14.71
CA ILE A 216 -23.51 -14.96 14.48
C ILE A 216 -23.92 -16.39 14.90
N LYS A 217 -24.74 -16.54 15.95
CA LYS A 217 -25.13 -17.86 16.50
C LYS A 217 -26.26 -18.54 15.73
N GLU A 218 -27.09 -17.76 15.06
CA GLU A 218 -28.11 -18.27 14.13
C GLU A 218 -27.48 -18.68 12.80
#